data_9abeb7c1af190973bdc6a05f53ab8e82
#
_entry.id   9abeb7c1af190973bdc6a05f53ab8e82
#
_cell.length_a   1.000
_cell.length_b   1.000
_cell.length_c   1.000
_cell.angle_alpha   90.00
_cell.angle_beta   90.00
_cell.angle_gamma   90.00
#
_symmetry.space_group_name_H-M   'P 1'
#
loop_
_entity.id
_entity.type
_entity.pdbx_description
1 polymer ?
#
loop_
_entity_poly.entity_id
_entity_poly.type
_entity_poly.pdbx_seq_one_letter_code
_entity_poly.pdbx_strand_id
1 'polypeptide(L)'
;MPPSRRVAVIGAGAAGLAATKALLDVGAEVVTHEQGDRPGGLWARDNASGLSPAYPSLHLNTSKGRTEFADFPMPRNWPDYPSADLVAGYLADYSGEFGLTEHIRFGTVVASVERAEQGWAVTTGSGETDRYDAVVVANGHNWHPRWPEPAYPGTFEGSQTHAHDYRGPEDFRDRRVLVVGMGNSAMDIAVDASHVARGPVLLSARHGVHIVPKYLFGRPSDATGGALAALPWRLRQRVAETMLRLAVGTPQRYGLPAPAGGLFQNHPTISDTILHRLTHGEVAARPGIERLDGNTVVFTDGRSEPVDMIVWATGYRVHIPFLGPRWVGEDPERLPLYQRVFHLEDPSLAFVGLMQSTGAALPVVEAQAKLAAACFSGGYALPSPEEQRRTVDRTLRAATARWGDRRPHMRIDFDQYLADVPREIAAGRVRLRRGARPFTTPAREGSPA
;
A
#
# COMPACT_ATOMS: atom_id res chain seq x y z
N MET A 1 -15.85 24.13 25.37
CA MET A 1 -15.22 23.38 24.28
C MET A 1 -16.27 22.42 23.76
N PRO A 2 -16.38 22.18 22.46
CA PRO A 2 -17.20 21.08 21.98
C PRO A 2 -16.70 19.78 22.63
N PRO A 3 -17.56 18.80 22.93
CA PRO A 3 -17.13 17.54 23.52
C PRO A 3 -16.08 16.88 22.62
N SER A 4 -15.04 16.34 23.26
CA SER A 4 -14.00 15.57 22.56
C SER A 4 -14.66 14.43 21.81
N ARG A 5 -14.33 14.26 20.52
CA ARG A 5 -14.87 13.15 19.72
C ARG A 5 -14.11 11.89 20.01
N ARG A 6 -14.84 10.79 20.15
CA ARG A 6 -14.28 9.47 20.30
C ARG A 6 -14.14 8.81 18.94
N VAL A 7 -12.93 8.49 18.54
CA VAL A 7 -12.63 7.96 17.20
C VAL A 7 -11.97 6.59 17.32
N ALA A 8 -12.50 5.59 16.58
CA ALA A 8 -11.82 4.32 16.41
C ALA A 8 -10.85 4.39 15.22
N VAL A 9 -9.64 3.88 15.40
CA VAL A 9 -8.69 3.62 14.32
C VAL A 9 -8.49 2.10 14.21
N ILE A 10 -8.60 1.53 13.00
CA ILE A 10 -8.48 0.09 12.79
C ILE A 10 -7.18 -0.22 12.07
N GLY A 11 -6.23 -0.79 12.81
CA GLY A 11 -4.85 -1.10 12.42
C GLY A 11 -3.84 -0.11 12.99
N ALA A 12 -2.69 -0.60 13.44
CA ALA A 12 -1.54 0.18 13.95
C ALA A 12 -0.30 0.03 13.06
N GLY A 13 -0.48 -0.11 11.75
CA GLY A 13 0.55 0.09 10.75
C GLY A 13 0.87 1.58 10.57
N ALA A 14 1.74 1.94 9.63
CA ALA A 14 2.12 3.34 9.37
C ALA A 14 0.91 4.28 9.20
N ALA A 15 -0.15 3.81 8.54
CA ALA A 15 -1.39 4.58 8.34
C ALA A 15 -2.15 4.82 9.65
N GLY A 16 -2.29 3.78 10.47
CA GLY A 16 -2.98 3.88 11.75
C GLY A 16 -2.21 4.72 12.76
N LEU A 17 -0.90 4.58 12.83
CA LEU A 17 -0.06 5.42 13.71
C LEU A 17 -0.16 6.90 13.33
N ALA A 18 -0.08 7.22 12.02
CA ALA A 18 -0.26 8.59 11.54
C ALA A 18 -1.66 9.13 11.87
N ALA A 19 -2.71 8.30 11.73
CA ALA A 19 -4.08 8.67 12.06
C ALA A 19 -4.26 8.89 13.55
N THR A 20 -3.76 7.99 14.39
CA THR A 20 -3.81 8.10 15.86
C THR A 20 -3.17 9.41 16.32
N LYS A 21 -1.93 9.68 15.85
CA LYS A 21 -1.23 10.91 16.19
C LYS A 21 -2.02 12.15 15.75
N ALA A 22 -2.40 12.23 14.48
CA ALA A 22 -3.09 13.41 13.95
C ALA A 22 -4.42 13.69 14.66
N LEU A 23 -5.12 12.66 15.12
CA LEU A 23 -6.36 12.79 15.90
C LEU A 23 -6.08 13.24 17.34
N LEU A 24 -5.05 12.72 17.98
CA LEU A 24 -4.61 13.17 19.31
C LEU A 24 -4.16 14.63 19.29
N ASP A 25 -3.42 15.06 18.25
CA ASP A 25 -2.95 16.44 18.06
C ASP A 25 -4.12 17.46 18.00
N VAL A 26 -5.32 17.02 17.61
CA VAL A 26 -6.53 17.87 17.58
C VAL A 26 -7.45 17.66 18.78
N GLY A 27 -7.02 16.91 19.79
CA GLY A 27 -7.75 16.69 21.04
C GLY A 27 -8.89 15.67 20.97
N ALA A 28 -8.86 14.74 20.02
CA ALA A 28 -9.81 13.64 19.97
C ALA A 28 -9.47 12.55 21.01
N GLU A 29 -10.48 11.84 21.52
CA GLU A 29 -10.30 10.58 22.24
C GLU A 29 -10.12 9.47 21.22
N VAL A 30 -8.96 8.81 21.20
CA VAL A 30 -8.63 7.80 20.18
C VAL A 30 -8.47 6.43 20.80
N VAL A 31 -9.08 5.43 20.19
CA VAL A 31 -8.81 4.02 20.47
C VAL A 31 -8.41 3.35 19.17
N THR A 32 -7.17 2.86 19.11
CA THR A 32 -6.64 2.12 17.96
C THR A 32 -6.71 0.62 18.24
N HIS A 33 -7.36 -0.13 17.37
CA HIS A 33 -7.45 -1.58 17.45
C HIS A 33 -6.41 -2.20 16.52
N GLU A 34 -5.50 -3.00 17.06
CA GLU A 34 -4.47 -3.72 16.32
C GLU A 34 -4.54 -5.20 16.64
N GLN A 35 -4.62 -6.03 15.58
CA GLN A 35 -4.70 -7.47 15.80
C GLN A 35 -3.33 -8.10 16.08
N GLY A 36 -2.23 -7.44 15.72
CA GLY A 36 -0.87 -7.84 16.09
C GLY A 36 -0.53 -7.50 17.54
N ASP A 37 0.64 -7.95 17.97
CA ASP A 37 1.17 -7.76 19.33
C ASP A 37 2.05 -6.49 19.47
N ARG A 38 2.27 -5.76 18.39
CA ARG A 38 3.09 -4.55 18.32
C ARG A 38 2.75 -3.66 17.13
N PRO A 39 3.14 -2.36 17.15
CA PRO A 39 2.92 -1.47 16.02
C PRO A 39 3.81 -1.83 14.83
N GLY A 40 3.45 -1.32 13.65
CA GLY A 40 4.27 -1.46 12.43
C GLY A 40 3.56 -2.12 11.25
N GLY A 41 2.45 -2.83 11.49
CA GLY A 41 1.63 -3.46 10.45
C GLY A 41 2.45 -4.42 9.58
N LEU A 42 2.47 -4.20 8.25
CA LEU A 42 3.21 -5.07 7.33
C LEU A 42 4.73 -5.12 7.57
N TRP A 43 5.33 -4.08 8.18
CA TRP A 43 6.76 -4.03 8.48
C TRP A 43 7.13 -4.84 9.73
N ALA A 44 6.19 -5.06 10.65
CA ALA A 44 6.38 -5.86 11.84
C ALA A 44 6.39 -7.35 11.48
N ARG A 45 7.53 -7.83 10.94
CA ARG A 45 7.75 -9.23 10.59
C ARG A 45 7.56 -10.12 11.83
N ASP A 46 6.98 -11.29 11.64
CA ASP A 46 6.76 -12.28 12.71
C ASP A 46 5.90 -11.77 13.89
N ASN A 47 4.98 -10.80 13.63
CA ASN A 47 4.01 -10.40 14.62
C ASN A 47 2.90 -11.46 14.81
N ALA A 48 2.22 -11.42 15.96
CA ALA A 48 1.22 -12.42 16.33
C ALA A 48 0.01 -12.50 15.39
N SER A 49 -0.23 -11.48 14.54
CA SER A 49 -1.33 -11.53 13.57
C SER A 49 -1.09 -12.51 12.41
N GLY A 50 0.18 -12.83 12.11
CA GLY A 50 0.56 -13.63 10.96
C GLY A 50 0.33 -12.95 9.59
N LEU A 51 -0.11 -11.69 9.55
CA LEU A 51 -0.50 -10.99 8.31
C LEU A 51 0.64 -10.18 7.67
N SER A 52 1.82 -10.11 8.30
CA SER A 52 2.95 -9.41 7.70
C SER A 52 3.56 -10.21 6.55
N PRO A 53 3.63 -9.65 5.34
CA PRO A 53 4.33 -10.27 4.21
C PRO A 53 5.83 -9.95 4.19
N ALA A 54 6.38 -9.33 5.22
CA ALA A 54 7.78 -8.93 5.26
C ALA A 54 8.71 -10.14 5.40
N TYR A 55 9.84 -10.07 4.70
CA TYR A 55 10.89 -11.10 4.68
C TYR A 55 12.25 -10.45 5.01
N PRO A 56 13.26 -11.23 5.41
CA PRO A 56 14.54 -10.69 5.89
C PRO A 56 15.29 -9.79 4.91
N SER A 57 15.22 -10.09 3.61
CA SER A 57 15.88 -9.32 2.55
C SER A 57 15.08 -8.09 2.09
N LEU A 58 13.87 -7.86 2.64
CA LEU A 58 13.04 -6.72 2.25
C LEU A 58 13.67 -5.40 2.69
N HIS A 59 13.76 -4.47 1.75
CA HIS A 59 14.17 -3.09 1.96
C HIS A 59 13.15 -2.11 1.39
N LEU A 60 13.20 -0.87 1.84
CA LEU A 60 12.42 0.19 1.20
C LEU A 60 12.77 0.28 -0.30
N ASN A 61 11.74 0.57 -1.10
CA ASN A 61 11.85 0.83 -2.54
C ASN A 61 11.94 2.33 -2.87
N THR A 62 11.82 3.17 -1.85
CA THR A 62 11.99 4.62 -1.89
C THR A 62 13.03 5.03 -0.86
N SER A 63 13.79 6.08 -1.15
CA SER A 63 14.84 6.55 -0.25
C SER A 63 14.28 7.05 1.07
N LYS A 64 15.06 6.93 2.16
CA LYS A 64 14.63 7.31 3.52
C LYS A 64 14.11 8.74 3.59
N GLY A 65 14.80 9.71 3.00
CA GLY A 65 14.40 11.12 3.02
C GLY A 65 13.13 11.43 2.21
N ARG A 66 12.64 10.49 1.39
CA ARG A 66 11.35 10.58 0.69
C ARG A 66 10.27 9.79 1.41
N THR A 67 10.66 8.95 2.39
CA THR A 67 9.76 7.98 3.04
C THR A 67 9.40 8.37 4.46
N GLU A 68 10.27 9.08 5.18
CA GLU A 68 10.06 9.48 6.58
C GLU A 68 8.80 10.34 6.80
N PHE A 69 8.25 10.32 8.01
CA PHE A 69 7.25 11.29 8.45
C PHE A 69 7.86 12.68 8.57
N ALA A 70 7.07 13.72 8.31
CA ALA A 70 7.57 15.09 8.27
C ALA A 70 8.11 15.61 9.63
N ASP A 71 7.55 15.10 10.72
CA ASP A 71 7.90 15.49 12.09
C ASP A 71 8.76 14.45 12.83
N PHE A 72 9.12 13.35 12.15
CA PHE A 72 9.96 12.31 12.71
C PHE A 72 10.94 11.78 11.64
N PRO A 73 12.08 12.47 11.44
CA PRO A 73 13.04 12.08 10.40
C PRO A 73 13.77 10.78 10.75
N MET A 74 14.05 9.97 9.74
CA MET A 74 14.87 8.78 9.92
C MET A 74 16.34 9.15 10.26
N PRO A 75 17.05 8.36 11.08
CA PRO A 75 18.41 8.64 11.47
C PRO A 75 19.35 8.88 10.27
N ARG A 76 20.19 9.91 10.34
CA ARG A 76 21.11 10.30 9.24
C ARG A 76 22.10 9.20 8.87
N ASN A 77 22.53 8.40 9.85
CA ASN A 77 23.48 7.30 9.69
C ASN A 77 22.86 6.02 9.13
N TRP A 78 21.54 5.99 8.89
CA TRP A 78 20.90 4.84 8.25
C TRP A 78 21.23 4.79 6.75
N PRO A 79 21.19 3.59 6.13
CA PRO A 79 21.32 3.46 4.68
C PRO A 79 20.19 4.22 3.97
N ASP A 80 20.41 4.60 2.72
CA ASP A 80 19.41 5.32 1.91
C ASP A 80 18.12 4.51 1.73
N TYR A 81 18.22 3.19 1.72
CA TYR A 81 17.11 2.25 1.61
C TYR A 81 17.12 1.30 2.82
N PRO A 82 16.53 1.72 3.96
CA PRO A 82 16.49 0.91 5.18
C PRO A 82 15.83 -0.46 4.97
N SER A 83 16.29 -1.46 5.73
CA SER A 83 15.69 -2.79 5.78
C SER A 83 14.32 -2.76 6.45
N ALA A 84 13.55 -3.84 6.27
CA ALA A 84 12.25 -4.00 6.93
C ALA A 84 12.35 -3.87 8.46
N ASP A 85 13.39 -4.43 9.06
CA ASP A 85 13.59 -4.37 10.51
C ASP A 85 13.88 -2.92 10.99
N LEU A 86 14.66 -2.14 10.23
CA LEU A 86 14.86 -0.72 10.53
C LEU A 86 13.55 0.07 10.40
N VAL A 87 12.74 -0.21 9.39
CA VAL A 87 11.44 0.47 9.22
C VAL A 87 10.46 0.06 10.34
N ALA A 88 10.45 -1.20 10.74
CA ALA A 88 9.66 -1.66 11.90
C ALA A 88 10.09 -0.94 13.18
N GLY A 89 11.41 -0.84 13.44
CA GLY A 89 11.97 -0.07 14.55
C GLY A 89 11.56 1.40 14.50
N TYR A 90 11.68 2.04 13.33
CA TYR A 90 11.26 3.42 13.13
C TYR A 90 9.78 3.67 13.48
N LEU A 91 8.88 2.76 13.09
CA LEU A 91 7.46 2.87 13.42
C LEU A 91 7.18 2.61 14.91
N ALA A 92 7.94 1.72 15.54
CA ALA A 92 7.86 1.50 16.99
C ALA A 92 8.37 2.73 17.76
N ASP A 93 9.50 3.30 17.35
CA ASP A 93 10.06 4.52 17.94
C ASP A 93 9.11 5.71 17.76
N TYR A 94 8.49 5.85 16.57
CA TYR A 94 7.44 6.85 16.33
C TYR A 94 6.26 6.68 17.28
N SER A 95 5.81 5.45 17.50
CA SER A 95 4.73 5.16 18.44
C SER A 95 5.10 5.53 19.88
N GLY A 96 6.34 5.26 20.29
CA GLY A 96 6.85 5.57 21.63
C GLY A 96 7.04 7.08 21.83
N GLU A 97 7.70 7.78 20.88
CA GLU A 97 8.00 9.21 20.95
C GLU A 97 6.74 10.08 21.12
N PHE A 98 5.66 9.72 20.42
CA PHE A 98 4.41 10.46 20.49
C PHE A 98 3.38 9.85 21.45
N GLY A 99 3.77 8.89 22.31
CA GLY A 99 2.88 8.29 23.32
C GLY A 99 1.69 7.52 22.72
N LEU A 100 1.79 7.06 21.44
CA LEU A 100 0.66 6.46 20.75
C LEU A 100 0.31 5.07 21.29
N THR A 101 1.29 4.39 21.88
CA THR A 101 1.16 3.02 22.38
C THR A 101 0.05 2.88 23.42
N GLU A 102 -0.17 3.89 24.25
CA GLU A 102 -1.21 3.94 25.29
C GLU A 102 -2.63 3.96 24.71
N HIS A 103 -2.77 4.36 23.45
CA HIS A 103 -4.03 4.44 22.71
C HIS A 103 -4.28 3.21 21.82
N ILE A 104 -3.37 2.22 21.83
CA ILE A 104 -3.48 1.01 20.99
C ILE A 104 -3.87 -0.20 21.83
N ARG A 105 -4.96 -0.85 21.44
CA ARG A 105 -5.36 -2.16 21.97
C ARG A 105 -4.78 -3.24 21.07
N PHE A 106 -3.65 -3.79 21.48
CA PHE A 106 -2.99 -4.91 20.77
C PHE A 106 -3.75 -6.22 20.95
N GLY A 107 -3.51 -7.20 20.08
CA GLY A 107 -4.17 -8.50 20.09
C GLY A 107 -5.68 -8.40 19.86
N THR A 108 -6.15 -7.29 19.30
CA THR A 108 -7.59 -6.98 19.18
C THR A 108 -8.03 -7.03 17.72
N VAL A 109 -8.66 -8.12 17.34
CA VAL A 109 -9.31 -8.27 16.02
C VAL A 109 -10.63 -7.52 16.04
N VAL A 110 -10.86 -6.63 15.08
CA VAL A 110 -12.17 -6.02 14.83
C VAL A 110 -13.00 -7.00 13.98
N ALA A 111 -14.13 -7.45 14.53
CA ALA A 111 -15.03 -8.39 13.86
C ALA A 111 -16.09 -7.68 13.00
N SER A 112 -16.66 -6.56 13.50
CA SER A 112 -17.61 -5.76 12.73
C SER A 112 -17.54 -4.28 13.06
N VAL A 113 -17.90 -3.45 12.07
CA VAL A 113 -18.10 -2.01 12.19
C VAL A 113 -19.45 -1.68 11.56
N GLU A 114 -20.37 -1.26 12.38
CA GLU A 114 -21.76 -1.03 11.96
C GLU A 114 -22.20 0.40 12.29
N ARG A 115 -23.00 0.98 11.40
CA ARG A 115 -23.62 2.28 11.64
C ARG A 115 -24.69 2.11 12.70
N ALA A 116 -24.55 2.81 13.82
CA ALA A 116 -25.53 2.88 14.89
C ALA A 116 -26.42 4.14 14.73
N GLU A 117 -27.47 4.26 15.54
CA GLU A 117 -28.31 5.48 15.57
C GLU A 117 -27.46 6.74 15.77
N GLN A 118 -26.46 6.64 16.64
CA GLN A 118 -25.47 7.68 16.86
C GLN A 118 -24.06 7.11 16.70
N GLY A 119 -23.31 7.60 15.68
CA GLY A 119 -21.95 7.14 15.42
C GLY A 119 -21.85 5.70 14.91
N TRP A 120 -20.85 4.98 15.36
CA TRP A 120 -20.48 3.65 14.91
C TRP A 120 -20.34 2.70 16.10
N ALA A 121 -20.79 1.48 15.94
CA ALA A 121 -20.53 0.38 16.84
C ALA A 121 -19.37 -0.44 16.27
N VAL A 122 -18.29 -0.59 17.03
CA VAL A 122 -17.14 -1.42 16.69
C VAL A 122 -17.14 -2.62 17.62
N THR A 123 -17.31 -3.81 17.05
CA THR A 123 -17.31 -5.07 17.81
C THR A 123 -16.01 -5.81 17.56
N THR A 124 -15.36 -6.21 18.65
CA THR A 124 -14.13 -7.00 18.59
C THR A 124 -14.41 -8.50 18.47
N GLY A 125 -13.40 -9.29 18.13
CA GLY A 125 -13.48 -10.74 18.07
C GLY A 125 -13.81 -11.41 19.41
N SER A 126 -13.62 -10.71 20.56
CA SER A 126 -14.06 -11.15 21.88
C SER A 126 -15.54 -10.91 22.14
N GLY A 127 -16.24 -10.21 21.25
CA GLY A 127 -17.65 -9.81 21.42
C GLY A 127 -17.85 -8.49 22.15
N GLU A 128 -16.80 -7.81 22.61
CA GLU A 128 -16.89 -6.48 23.18
C GLU A 128 -17.29 -5.46 22.10
N THR A 129 -18.26 -4.60 22.40
CA THR A 129 -18.74 -3.56 21.50
C THR A 129 -18.60 -2.18 22.13
N ASP A 130 -17.84 -1.33 21.48
CA ASP A 130 -17.65 0.08 21.82
C ASP A 130 -18.33 1.01 20.81
N ARG A 131 -18.72 2.22 21.26
CA ARG A 131 -19.30 3.24 20.38
C ARG A 131 -18.34 4.37 20.12
N TYR A 132 -18.32 4.85 18.86
CA TYR A 132 -17.44 5.91 18.38
C TYR A 132 -18.21 6.91 17.51
N ASP A 133 -17.79 8.16 17.54
CA ASP A 133 -18.34 9.23 16.69
C ASP A 133 -17.90 9.08 15.23
N ALA A 134 -16.69 8.55 15.00
CA ALA A 134 -16.10 8.33 13.70
C ALA A 134 -15.18 7.09 13.70
N VAL A 135 -14.92 6.56 12.51
CA VAL A 135 -14.01 5.42 12.30
C VAL A 135 -13.00 5.75 11.22
N VAL A 136 -11.73 5.45 11.48
CA VAL A 136 -10.65 5.48 10.50
C VAL A 136 -10.22 4.05 10.19
N VAL A 137 -10.45 3.62 8.96
CA VAL A 137 -9.99 2.33 8.43
C VAL A 137 -8.55 2.48 7.95
N ALA A 138 -7.61 1.84 8.65
CA ALA A 138 -6.17 1.87 8.40
C ALA A 138 -5.57 0.45 8.37
N ASN A 139 -6.39 -0.54 7.99
CA ASN A 139 -6.06 -1.97 8.05
C ASN A 139 -5.08 -2.44 6.95
N GLY A 140 -4.63 -1.54 6.06
CA GLY A 140 -3.74 -1.86 4.96
C GLY A 140 -4.40 -2.68 3.85
N HIS A 141 -3.65 -2.90 2.75
CA HIS A 141 -4.18 -3.59 1.58
C HIS A 141 -3.20 -4.60 0.94
N ASN A 142 -2.08 -4.91 1.61
CA ASN A 142 -1.06 -5.85 1.13
C ASN A 142 -0.89 -7.05 2.08
N TRP A 143 -2.00 -7.65 2.53
CA TRP A 143 -1.98 -8.75 3.47
C TRP A 143 -2.92 -9.91 3.09
N HIS A 144 -3.84 -9.72 2.10
CA HIS A 144 -4.73 -10.77 1.61
C HIS A 144 -4.24 -11.29 0.25
N PRO A 145 -3.62 -12.49 0.18
CA PRO A 145 -2.98 -13.01 -1.03
C PRO A 145 -3.94 -13.13 -2.20
N ARG A 146 -3.48 -12.72 -3.40
CA ARG A 146 -4.19 -12.93 -4.65
C ARG A 146 -3.63 -14.16 -5.36
N TRP A 147 -4.31 -15.26 -5.27
CA TRP A 147 -4.01 -16.45 -6.05
C TRP A 147 -4.47 -16.30 -7.51
N PRO A 148 -3.89 -17.08 -8.46
CA PRO A 148 -4.37 -17.09 -9.83
C PRO A 148 -5.85 -17.47 -9.91
N GLU A 149 -6.65 -16.66 -10.62
CA GLU A 149 -8.06 -16.88 -10.81
C GLU A 149 -8.43 -16.50 -12.26
N PRO A 150 -8.98 -17.43 -13.08
CA PRO A 150 -9.10 -18.85 -12.77
C PRO A 150 -7.74 -19.52 -12.53
N ALA A 151 -7.74 -20.68 -11.84
CA ALA A 151 -6.55 -21.49 -11.69
C ALA A 151 -6.03 -21.94 -13.06
N TYR A 152 -4.72 -22.14 -13.17
CA TYR A 152 -4.14 -22.67 -14.40
C TYR A 152 -4.65 -24.10 -14.67
N PRO A 153 -4.90 -24.47 -15.94
CA PRO A 153 -5.29 -25.82 -16.30
C PRO A 153 -4.25 -26.86 -15.86
N GLY A 154 -4.72 -28.07 -15.53
CA GLY A 154 -3.89 -29.20 -15.15
C GLY A 154 -3.63 -29.29 -13.65
N THR A 155 -2.66 -30.09 -13.27
CA THR A 155 -2.28 -30.35 -11.88
C THR A 155 -0.80 -30.12 -11.68
N PHE A 156 -0.41 -29.69 -10.50
CA PHE A 156 1.00 -29.54 -10.10
C PHE A 156 1.25 -30.38 -8.86
N GLU A 157 2.22 -31.29 -8.94
CA GLU A 157 2.58 -32.22 -7.86
C GLU A 157 3.64 -31.67 -6.91
N GLY A 158 4.36 -30.62 -7.34
CA GLY A 158 5.33 -29.89 -6.50
C GLY A 158 4.68 -28.99 -5.46
N SER A 159 5.51 -28.33 -4.67
CA SER A 159 5.03 -27.39 -3.66
C SER A 159 4.63 -26.04 -4.27
N GLN A 160 3.58 -25.43 -3.71
CA GLN A 160 3.12 -24.12 -4.11
C GLN A 160 3.01 -23.23 -2.87
N THR A 161 3.50 -21.99 -2.97
CA THR A 161 3.38 -20.98 -1.92
C THR A 161 3.07 -19.63 -2.53
N HIS A 162 2.48 -18.73 -1.74
CA HIS A 162 2.35 -17.34 -2.13
C HIS A 162 3.54 -16.53 -1.58
N ALA A 163 3.93 -15.45 -2.28
CA ALA A 163 4.97 -14.54 -1.81
C ALA A 163 4.68 -13.94 -0.42
N HIS A 164 3.43 -13.94 0.01
CA HIS A 164 3.01 -13.57 1.36
C HIS A 164 3.65 -14.45 2.46
N ASP A 165 3.78 -15.73 2.17
CA ASP A 165 4.28 -16.74 3.12
C ASP A 165 5.79 -16.93 3.03
N TYR A 166 6.46 -16.20 2.14
CA TYR A 166 7.91 -16.25 2.00
C TYR A 166 8.60 -15.69 3.25
N ARG A 167 9.51 -16.48 3.83
CA ARG A 167 10.26 -16.13 5.06
C ARG A 167 11.77 -16.15 4.88
N GLY A 168 12.26 -16.64 3.75
CA GLY A 168 13.69 -16.70 3.45
C GLY A 168 14.03 -17.74 2.38
N PRO A 169 15.26 -17.76 1.87
CA PRO A 169 15.65 -18.60 0.74
C PRO A 169 15.80 -20.10 1.07
N GLU A 170 15.80 -20.48 2.33
CA GLU A 170 16.08 -21.87 2.72
C GLU A 170 15.09 -22.88 2.13
N ASP A 171 13.83 -22.49 1.95
CA ASP A 171 12.80 -23.33 1.33
C ASP A 171 13.09 -23.65 -0.15
N PHE A 172 14.00 -22.91 -0.78
CA PHE A 172 14.37 -23.06 -2.19
C PHE A 172 15.62 -23.92 -2.41
N ARG A 173 16.30 -24.32 -1.32
CA ARG A 173 17.55 -25.05 -1.39
C ARG A 173 17.40 -26.35 -2.18
N ASP A 174 18.27 -26.50 -3.17
CA ASP A 174 18.33 -27.67 -4.07
C ASP A 174 17.04 -27.97 -4.87
N ARG A 175 16.11 -27.00 -4.96
CA ARG A 175 14.87 -27.10 -5.73
C ARG A 175 14.93 -26.29 -7.03
N ARG A 176 14.24 -26.77 -8.06
CA ARG A 176 13.95 -26.01 -9.27
C ARG A 176 12.76 -25.09 -8.98
N VAL A 177 13.03 -23.80 -8.94
CA VAL A 177 12.06 -22.79 -8.48
C VAL A 177 11.51 -21.99 -9.64
N LEU A 178 10.20 -21.84 -9.69
CA LEU A 178 9.49 -20.92 -10.57
C LEU A 178 8.85 -19.81 -9.73
N VAL A 179 9.23 -18.56 -10.00
CA VAL A 179 8.56 -17.38 -9.44
C VAL A 179 7.62 -16.78 -10.47
N VAL A 180 6.35 -16.61 -10.11
CA VAL A 180 5.31 -16.09 -11.01
C VAL A 180 4.92 -14.68 -10.63
N GLY A 181 5.29 -13.72 -11.44
CA GLY A 181 5.05 -12.28 -11.23
C GLY A 181 6.24 -11.44 -11.62
N MET A 182 6.05 -10.13 -11.66
CA MET A 182 7.12 -9.16 -11.95
C MET A 182 7.08 -7.92 -11.04
N GLY A 183 6.39 -7.99 -9.91
CA GLY A 183 6.44 -6.96 -8.88
C GLY A 183 7.71 -7.04 -8.03
N ASN A 184 7.87 -6.10 -7.08
CA ASN A 184 9.05 -6.06 -6.21
C ASN A 184 9.30 -7.40 -5.51
N SER A 185 8.29 -7.99 -4.88
CA SER A 185 8.45 -9.29 -4.20
C SER A 185 8.89 -10.41 -5.15
N ALA A 186 8.39 -10.44 -6.41
CA ALA A 186 8.84 -11.43 -7.38
C ALA A 186 10.33 -11.30 -7.68
N MET A 187 10.83 -10.08 -7.84
CA MET A 187 12.23 -9.82 -8.13
C MET A 187 13.13 -10.16 -6.94
N ASP A 188 12.75 -9.72 -5.74
CA ASP A 188 13.52 -10.00 -4.53
C ASP A 188 13.59 -11.51 -4.25
N ILE A 189 12.45 -12.21 -4.33
CA ILE A 189 12.38 -13.66 -4.14
C ILE A 189 13.19 -14.42 -5.20
N ALA A 190 13.12 -13.99 -6.48
CA ALA A 190 13.91 -14.61 -7.54
C ALA A 190 15.43 -14.41 -7.31
N VAL A 191 15.84 -13.25 -6.82
CA VAL A 191 17.24 -12.97 -6.45
C VAL A 191 17.65 -13.85 -5.27
N ASP A 192 16.86 -13.89 -4.20
CA ASP A 192 17.17 -14.71 -3.02
C ASP A 192 17.24 -16.20 -3.39
N ALA A 193 16.27 -16.70 -4.15
CA ALA A 193 16.23 -18.07 -4.61
C ALA A 193 17.45 -18.42 -5.48
N SER A 194 17.98 -17.49 -6.30
CA SER A 194 19.12 -17.74 -7.18
C SER A 194 20.41 -18.09 -6.46
N HIS A 195 20.49 -17.81 -5.16
CA HIS A 195 21.67 -18.17 -4.34
C HIS A 195 21.69 -19.62 -3.86
N VAL A 196 20.52 -20.30 -3.82
CA VAL A 196 20.38 -21.62 -3.17
C VAL A 196 19.63 -22.65 -4.05
N ALA A 197 18.92 -22.20 -5.06
CA ALA A 197 18.13 -23.06 -5.92
C ALA A 197 18.99 -24.00 -6.80
N ARG A 198 18.40 -25.10 -7.21
CA ARG A 198 19.00 -26.04 -8.16
C ARG A 198 18.85 -25.54 -9.59
N GLY A 199 19.90 -24.96 -10.14
CA GLY A 199 19.91 -24.39 -11.50
C GLY A 199 19.26 -22.99 -11.54
N PRO A 200 19.02 -22.46 -12.74
CA PRO A 200 18.43 -21.15 -12.89
C PRO A 200 17.02 -21.08 -12.29
N VAL A 201 16.73 -19.99 -11.55
CA VAL A 201 15.37 -19.68 -11.11
C VAL A 201 14.57 -19.21 -12.31
N LEU A 202 13.41 -19.82 -12.56
CA LEU A 202 12.51 -19.39 -13.63
C LEU A 202 11.66 -18.20 -13.13
N LEU A 203 11.63 -17.12 -13.90
CA LEU A 203 10.82 -15.94 -13.62
C LEU A 203 9.77 -15.76 -14.72
N SER A 204 8.50 -16.05 -14.42
CA SER A 204 7.43 -16.05 -15.41
C SER A 204 6.47 -14.88 -15.22
N ALA A 205 6.12 -14.23 -16.33
CA ALA A 205 5.09 -13.20 -16.33
C ALA A 205 4.38 -13.09 -17.69
N ARG A 206 3.10 -12.76 -17.65
CA ARG A 206 2.27 -12.49 -18.85
C ARG A 206 2.63 -11.15 -19.51
N HIS A 207 3.02 -10.17 -18.71
CA HIS A 207 3.38 -8.81 -19.14
C HIS A 207 4.60 -8.33 -18.39
N GLY A 208 5.47 -7.59 -19.07
CA GLY A 208 6.63 -6.96 -18.47
C GLY A 208 6.29 -5.71 -17.66
N VAL A 209 7.27 -5.27 -16.91
CA VAL A 209 7.27 -4.01 -16.15
C VAL A 209 8.57 -3.23 -16.43
N HIS A 210 8.54 -1.95 -16.17
CA HIS A 210 9.79 -1.18 -16.12
C HIS A 210 10.55 -1.53 -14.85
N ILE A 211 11.83 -1.89 -15.00
CA ILE A 211 12.73 -2.12 -13.86
C ILE A 211 13.54 -0.86 -13.67
N VAL A 212 13.43 -0.26 -12.49
CA VAL A 212 14.13 0.97 -12.13
C VAL A 212 15.16 0.63 -11.06
N PRO A 213 16.44 0.92 -11.26
CA PRO A 213 17.44 0.73 -10.23
C PRO A 213 17.24 1.73 -9.09
N LYS A 214 17.68 1.37 -7.88
CA LYS A 214 17.62 2.24 -6.70
C LYS A 214 18.42 3.52 -6.89
N TYR A 215 19.53 3.43 -7.64
CA TYR A 215 20.37 4.59 -7.97
C TYR A 215 20.41 4.85 -9.47
N LEU A 216 20.23 6.11 -9.85
CA LEU A 216 20.45 6.60 -11.20
C LEU A 216 21.45 7.76 -11.14
N PHE A 217 22.53 7.65 -11.91
CA PHE A 217 23.59 8.68 -11.98
C PHE A 217 24.15 9.05 -10.59
N GLY A 218 24.32 8.04 -9.72
CA GLY A 218 24.90 8.22 -8.37
C GLY A 218 23.96 8.84 -7.34
N ARG A 219 22.68 8.96 -7.65
CA ARG A 219 21.65 9.49 -6.74
C ARG A 219 20.45 8.53 -6.63
N PRO A 220 19.73 8.49 -5.50
CA PRO A 220 18.48 7.77 -5.41
C PRO A 220 17.52 8.13 -6.54
N SER A 221 16.95 7.13 -7.19
CA SER A 221 16.11 7.31 -8.39
C SER A 221 14.87 8.15 -8.12
N ASP A 222 14.30 8.06 -6.93
CA ASP A 222 13.13 8.82 -6.49
C ASP A 222 13.45 10.30 -6.19
N ALA A 223 14.70 10.62 -5.85
CA ALA A 223 15.14 12.01 -5.68
C ALA A 223 15.15 12.78 -7.01
N THR A 224 15.43 12.10 -8.14
CA THR A 224 15.39 12.71 -9.48
C THR A 224 13.95 12.98 -9.95
N GLY A 225 12.99 12.23 -9.45
CA GLY A 225 11.56 12.38 -9.78
C GLY A 225 10.99 13.75 -9.40
N GLY A 226 11.43 14.32 -8.27
CA GLY A 226 11.01 15.65 -7.81
C GLY A 226 11.44 16.78 -8.78
N ALA A 227 12.63 16.70 -9.35
CA ALA A 227 13.10 17.69 -10.33
C ALA A 227 12.28 17.70 -11.63
N LEU A 228 11.69 16.56 -11.99
CA LEU A 228 10.83 16.42 -13.17
C LEU A 228 9.34 16.71 -12.87
N ALA A 229 8.97 16.92 -11.61
CA ALA A 229 7.57 17.09 -11.19
C ALA A 229 6.91 18.32 -11.83
N ALA A 230 7.68 19.36 -12.13
CA ALA A 230 7.20 20.57 -12.78
C ALA A 230 6.86 20.39 -14.28
N LEU A 231 7.29 19.29 -14.92
CA LEU A 231 7.01 19.03 -16.32
C LEU A 231 5.59 18.47 -16.53
N PRO A 232 4.94 18.81 -17.67
CA PRO A 232 3.71 18.13 -18.08
C PRO A 232 3.91 16.61 -18.10
N TRP A 233 2.89 15.87 -17.64
CA TRP A 233 2.98 14.41 -17.41
C TRP A 233 3.61 13.63 -18.57
N ARG A 234 3.15 13.86 -19.82
CA ARG A 234 3.64 13.12 -20.99
C ARG A 234 5.12 13.40 -21.27
N LEU A 235 5.57 14.64 -21.00
CA LEU A 235 6.97 15.01 -21.17
C LEU A 235 7.83 14.42 -20.05
N ARG A 236 7.37 14.52 -18.80
CA ARG A 236 7.99 13.86 -17.63
C ARG A 236 8.20 12.37 -17.88
N GLN A 237 7.16 11.67 -18.35
CA GLN A 237 7.23 10.25 -18.66
C GLN A 237 8.28 9.93 -19.72
N ARG A 238 8.28 10.64 -20.87
CA ARG A 238 9.25 10.43 -21.96
C ARG A 238 10.68 10.68 -21.53
N VAL A 239 10.92 11.75 -20.77
CA VAL A 239 12.25 12.07 -20.25
C VAL A 239 12.73 10.96 -19.30
N ALA A 240 11.88 10.55 -18.36
CA ALA A 240 12.24 9.50 -17.40
C ALA A 240 12.48 8.14 -18.10
N GLU A 241 11.67 7.77 -19.11
CA GLU A 241 11.88 6.56 -19.91
C GLU A 241 13.19 6.61 -20.69
N THR A 242 13.53 7.76 -21.28
CA THR A 242 14.78 7.94 -22.01
C THR A 242 15.99 7.81 -21.07
N MET A 243 15.92 8.45 -19.90
CA MET A 243 16.96 8.33 -18.87
C MET A 243 17.14 6.88 -18.41
N LEU A 244 16.03 6.19 -18.13
CA LEU A 244 16.05 4.79 -17.73
C LEU A 244 16.65 3.89 -18.84
N ARG A 245 16.22 4.09 -20.09
CA ARG A 245 16.74 3.35 -21.24
C ARG A 245 18.24 3.54 -21.45
N LEU A 246 18.73 4.74 -21.22
CA LEU A 246 20.18 5.03 -21.34
C LEU A 246 20.96 4.40 -20.18
N ALA A 247 20.38 4.34 -18.97
CA ALA A 247 21.05 3.83 -17.79
C ALA A 247 21.10 2.29 -17.74
N VAL A 248 20.01 1.61 -18.07
CA VAL A 248 19.88 0.15 -17.88
C VAL A 248 19.41 -0.61 -19.13
N GLY A 249 19.12 0.06 -20.23
CA GLY A 249 18.58 -0.55 -21.43
C GLY A 249 17.06 -0.82 -21.32
N THR A 250 16.60 -1.82 -22.09
CA THR A 250 15.19 -2.24 -22.09
C THR A 250 15.04 -3.62 -21.47
N PRO A 251 13.91 -3.95 -20.83
CA PRO A 251 13.68 -5.28 -20.24
C PRO A 251 13.85 -6.44 -21.24
N GLN A 252 13.51 -6.23 -22.51
CA GLN A 252 13.65 -7.23 -23.55
C GLN A 252 15.10 -7.65 -23.79
N ARG A 253 16.08 -6.75 -23.54
CA ARG A 253 17.50 -7.09 -23.62
C ARG A 253 17.90 -8.20 -22.64
N TYR A 254 17.15 -8.33 -21.57
CA TYR A 254 17.35 -9.33 -20.51
C TYR A 254 16.40 -10.55 -20.65
N GLY A 255 15.73 -10.69 -21.79
CA GLY A 255 14.77 -11.77 -22.02
C GLY A 255 13.40 -11.58 -21.39
N LEU A 256 13.16 -10.45 -20.73
CA LEU A 256 11.88 -10.15 -20.08
C LEU A 256 10.83 -9.66 -21.10
N PRO A 257 9.52 -9.87 -20.85
CA PRO A 257 8.47 -9.32 -21.70
C PRO A 257 8.52 -7.78 -21.76
N ALA A 258 8.00 -7.21 -22.85
CA ALA A 258 7.85 -5.77 -22.97
C ALA A 258 6.92 -5.22 -21.87
N PRO A 259 7.22 -4.04 -21.28
CA PRO A 259 6.32 -3.38 -20.36
C PRO A 259 4.94 -3.13 -21.00
N ALA A 260 3.87 -3.42 -20.29
CA ALA A 260 2.50 -3.25 -20.77
C ALA A 260 2.00 -1.78 -20.75
N GLY A 261 2.89 -0.83 -20.83
CA GLY A 261 2.58 0.62 -20.81
C GLY A 261 3.81 1.44 -20.50
N GLY A 262 3.67 2.75 -20.51
CA GLY A 262 4.76 3.66 -20.19
C GLY A 262 5.16 3.64 -18.71
N LEU A 263 6.34 4.18 -18.42
CA LEU A 263 6.84 4.33 -17.05
C LEU A 263 5.84 5.15 -16.21
N PHE A 264 5.58 4.70 -14.99
CA PHE A 264 4.57 5.22 -14.07
C PHE A 264 3.09 4.95 -14.45
N GLN A 265 2.79 4.47 -15.64
CA GLN A 265 1.45 3.96 -15.95
C GLN A 265 1.17 2.64 -15.20
N ASN A 266 2.18 1.80 -15.14
CA ASN A 266 2.22 0.67 -14.23
C ASN A 266 3.12 1.00 -13.06
N HIS A 267 2.96 0.30 -11.93
CA HIS A 267 3.92 0.43 -10.83
C HIS A 267 5.25 -0.16 -11.31
N PRO A 268 6.33 0.63 -11.39
CA PRO A 268 7.62 0.10 -11.77
C PRO A 268 8.13 -0.83 -10.67
N THR A 269 8.93 -1.80 -11.04
CA THR A 269 9.66 -2.63 -10.07
C THR A 269 11.02 -2.00 -9.80
N ILE A 270 11.34 -1.85 -8.52
CA ILE A 270 12.61 -1.28 -8.09
C ILE A 270 13.56 -2.44 -7.74
N SER A 271 14.59 -2.63 -8.55
CA SER A 271 15.59 -3.67 -8.30
C SER A 271 16.90 -3.35 -9.01
N ASP A 272 18.00 -3.41 -8.28
CA ASP A 272 19.36 -3.31 -8.85
C ASP A 272 19.89 -4.68 -9.28
N THR A 273 19.56 -5.73 -8.52
CA THR A 273 20.22 -7.03 -8.60
C THR A 273 19.63 -7.97 -9.64
N ILE A 274 18.32 -7.88 -9.92
CA ILE A 274 17.65 -8.82 -10.84
C ILE A 274 18.26 -8.80 -12.25
N LEU A 275 18.65 -7.62 -12.75
CA LEU A 275 19.27 -7.51 -14.07
C LEU A 275 20.61 -8.23 -14.14
N HIS A 276 21.40 -8.19 -13.06
CA HIS A 276 22.65 -8.95 -12.96
C HIS A 276 22.38 -10.47 -12.97
N ARG A 277 21.41 -10.93 -12.19
CA ARG A 277 21.03 -12.37 -12.16
C ARG A 277 20.57 -12.89 -13.50
N LEU A 278 19.80 -12.08 -14.23
CA LEU A 278 19.37 -12.40 -15.60
C LEU A 278 20.56 -12.47 -16.58
N THR A 279 21.52 -11.54 -16.49
CA THR A 279 22.70 -11.53 -17.37
C THR A 279 23.69 -12.64 -17.05
N HIS A 280 23.76 -13.10 -15.81
CA HIS A 280 24.59 -14.25 -15.42
C HIS A 280 23.90 -15.60 -15.68
N GLY A 281 22.63 -15.61 -16.08
CA GLY A 281 21.88 -16.84 -16.31
C GLY A 281 21.43 -17.56 -15.03
N GLU A 282 21.55 -16.91 -13.87
CA GLU A 282 21.11 -17.43 -12.57
C GLU A 282 19.58 -17.29 -12.40
N VAL A 283 18.99 -16.36 -13.13
CA VAL A 283 17.54 -16.22 -13.32
C VAL A 283 17.24 -16.28 -14.81
N ALA A 284 16.24 -17.05 -15.21
CA ALA A 284 15.83 -17.21 -16.59
C ALA A 284 14.38 -16.74 -16.79
N ALA A 285 14.19 -15.74 -17.64
CA ALA A 285 12.86 -15.23 -17.98
C ALA A 285 12.05 -16.27 -18.78
N ARG A 286 10.75 -16.37 -18.44
CA ARG A 286 9.77 -17.21 -19.15
C ARG A 286 8.49 -16.41 -19.43
N PRO A 287 7.78 -16.70 -20.51
CA PRO A 287 6.48 -16.11 -20.76
C PRO A 287 5.44 -16.61 -19.74
N GLY A 288 4.16 -16.28 -19.93
CA GLY A 288 3.09 -16.76 -19.07
C GLY A 288 2.96 -18.28 -19.08
N ILE A 289 2.46 -18.83 -17.97
CA ILE A 289 2.11 -20.24 -17.88
C ILE A 289 0.89 -20.51 -18.76
N GLU A 290 0.92 -21.63 -19.51
CA GLU A 290 -0.22 -22.17 -20.26
C GLU A 290 -0.96 -23.21 -19.42
N ARG A 291 -0.24 -24.21 -18.89
CA ARG A 291 -0.80 -25.27 -18.04
C ARG A 291 0.26 -25.86 -17.11
N LEU A 292 -0.23 -26.57 -16.11
CA LEU A 292 0.55 -27.35 -15.18
C LEU A 292 0.41 -28.85 -15.53
N ASP A 293 1.51 -29.60 -15.48
CA ASP A 293 1.54 -30.99 -15.93
C ASP A 293 2.45 -31.83 -15.02
N GLY A 294 1.89 -32.30 -13.90
CA GLY A 294 2.66 -33.02 -12.86
C GLY A 294 3.77 -32.15 -12.27
N ASN A 295 5.00 -32.55 -12.46
CA ASN A 295 6.19 -31.78 -12.03
C ASN A 295 6.76 -30.87 -13.13
N THR A 296 5.97 -30.57 -14.17
CA THR A 296 6.39 -29.77 -15.31
C THR A 296 5.45 -28.58 -15.47
N VAL A 297 6.00 -27.43 -15.81
CA VAL A 297 5.23 -26.25 -16.20
C VAL A 297 5.39 -26.00 -17.69
N VAL A 298 4.27 -25.89 -18.40
CA VAL A 298 4.22 -25.56 -19.83
C VAL A 298 3.93 -24.08 -19.98
N PHE A 299 4.78 -23.39 -20.73
CA PHE A 299 4.67 -21.97 -21.00
C PHE A 299 3.98 -21.68 -22.34
N THR A 300 3.45 -20.46 -22.50
CA THR A 300 2.71 -20.03 -23.70
C THR A 300 3.53 -20.01 -25.00
N ASP A 301 4.84 -20.18 -24.94
CA ASP A 301 5.73 -20.37 -26.10
C ASP A 301 5.98 -21.85 -26.44
N GLY A 302 5.30 -22.78 -25.76
CA GLY A 302 5.41 -24.22 -25.97
C GLY A 302 6.58 -24.87 -25.20
N ARG A 303 7.41 -24.13 -24.50
CA ARG A 303 8.46 -24.71 -23.65
C ARG A 303 7.87 -25.39 -22.44
N SER A 304 8.49 -26.52 -22.07
CA SER A 304 8.14 -27.28 -20.86
C SER A 304 9.37 -27.40 -19.97
N GLU A 305 9.24 -27.01 -18.71
CA GLU A 305 10.33 -26.99 -17.75
C GLU A 305 9.95 -27.78 -16.49
N PRO A 306 10.85 -28.62 -15.99
CA PRO A 306 10.62 -29.29 -14.71
C PRO A 306 10.78 -28.29 -13.55
N VAL A 307 9.81 -28.31 -12.64
CA VAL A 307 9.71 -27.40 -11.49
C VAL A 307 9.37 -28.20 -10.23
N ASP A 308 10.05 -27.91 -9.13
CA ASP A 308 9.80 -28.55 -7.83
C ASP A 308 8.93 -27.64 -6.94
N MET A 309 9.00 -26.32 -7.15
CA MET A 309 8.27 -25.34 -6.34
C MET A 309 7.85 -24.13 -7.17
N ILE A 310 6.59 -23.72 -7.00
CA ILE A 310 6.05 -22.47 -7.57
C ILE A 310 5.82 -21.46 -6.45
N VAL A 311 6.33 -20.24 -6.64
CA VAL A 311 6.06 -19.07 -5.78
C VAL A 311 5.15 -18.11 -6.53
N TRP A 312 3.93 -17.95 -6.04
CA TRP A 312 2.94 -17.02 -6.59
C TRP A 312 3.16 -15.61 -6.06
N ALA A 313 3.90 -14.78 -6.77
CA ALA A 313 4.12 -13.37 -6.45
C ALA A 313 3.10 -12.48 -7.21
N THR A 314 1.84 -12.85 -7.11
CA THR A 314 0.71 -12.32 -7.88
C THR A 314 0.00 -11.14 -7.21
N GLY A 315 0.56 -10.68 -6.08
CA GLY A 315 0.09 -9.51 -5.34
C GLY A 315 -1.07 -9.80 -4.40
N TYR A 316 -1.83 -8.76 -4.06
CA TYR A 316 -2.84 -8.79 -3.00
C TYR A 316 -4.16 -8.23 -3.49
N ARG A 317 -5.25 -8.67 -2.86
CA ARG A 317 -6.60 -8.06 -2.96
C ARG A 317 -6.80 -7.13 -1.77
N VAL A 318 -7.52 -6.04 -1.99
CA VAL A 318 -8.02 -5.23 -0.87
C VAL A 318 -9.10 -6.04 -0.15
N HIS A 319 -8.93 -6.20 1.16
CA HIS A 319 -9.87 -6.94 1.99
C HIS A 319 -10.17 -6.17 3.28
N ILE A 320 -11.44 -5.90 3.53
CA ILE A 320 -11.95 -5.13 4.68
C ILE A 320 -13.11 -5.94 5.28
N PRO A 321 -12.82 -7.04 6.01
CA PRO A 321 -13.82 -8.04 6.39
C PRO A 321 -14.84 -7.54 7.42
N PHE A 322 -14.51 -6.50 8.16
CA PHE A 322 -15.32 -5.97 9.24
C PHE A 322 -16.37 -4.92 8.79
N LEU A 323 -16.35 -4.52 7.53
CA LEU A 323 -17.33 -3.60 6.94
C LEU A 323 -18.24 -4.36 5.97
N GLY A 324 -19.54 -4.17 6.12
CA GLY A 324 -20.51 -4.75 5.19
C GLY A 324 -20.45 -4.15 3.78
N PRO A 325 -21.00 -4.88 2.77
CA PRO A 325 -20.93 -4.48 1.34
C PRO A 325 -21.49 -3.08 1.05
N ARG A 326 -22.41 -2.59 1.87
CA ARG A 326 -22.92 -1.21 1.77
C ARG A 326 -21.78 -0.16 1.80
N TRP A 327 -20.75 -0.40 2.62
CA TRP A 327 -19.68 0.56 2.89
C TRP A 327 -18.46 0.39 1.99
N VAL A 328 -18.23 -0.80 1.49
CA VAL A 328 -17.04 -1.11 0.70
C VAL A 328 -17.34 -1.59 -0.72
N GLY A 329 -18.62 -1.77 -1.06
CA GLY A 329 -19.03 -2.33 -2.34
C GLY A 329 -18.64 -3.81 -2.49
N GLU A 330 -18.79 -4.33 -3.70
CA GLU A 330 -18.33 -5.69 -4.05
C GLU A 330 -16.81 -5.76 -4.25
N ASP A 331 -16.21 -4.64 -4.68
CA ASP A 331 -14.76 -4.52 -4.93
C ASP A 331 -14.21 -3.27 -4.20
N PRO A 332 -13.62 -3.45 -3.02
CA PRO A 332 -13.03 -2.34 -2.26
C PRO A 332 -11.92 -1.57 -3.01
N GLU A 333 -11.31 -2.18 -4.05
CA GLU A 333 -10.32 -1.50 -4.90
C GLU A 333 -10.95 -0.37 -5.73
N ARG A 334 -12.28 -0.37 -5.86
CA ARG A 334 -13.07 0.63 -6.61
C ARG A 334 -13.84 1.59 -5.73
N LEU A 335 -13.60 1.61 -4.43
CA LEU A 335 -14.31 2.47 -3.48
C LEU A 335 -14.10 3.96 -3.83
N PRO A 336 -15.19 4.72 -4.12
CA PRO A 336 -15.10 6.13 -4.47
C PRO A 336 -14.98 6.98 -3.20
N LEU A 337 -13.77 7.40 -2.87
CA LEU A 337 -13.49 8.22 -1.69
C LEU A 337 -13.18 9.68 -2.07
N TYR A 338 -13.84 10.64 -1.42
CA TYR A 338 -13.48 12.04 -1.54
C TYR A 338 -12.06 12.27 -0.97
N GLN A 339 -11.19 12.90 -1.76
CA GLN A 339 -9.76 13.07 -1.44
C GLN A 339 -9.02 11.75 -1.11
N ARG A 340 -9.52 10.59 -1.55
CA ARG A 340 -9.01 9.27 -1.18
C ARG A 340 -9.06 8.99 0.33
N VAL A 341 -9.93 9.69 1.06
CA VAL A 341 -10.09 9.62 2.51
C VAL A 341 -11.53 9.37 2.92
N PHE A 342 -12.46 10.24 2.55
CA PHE A 342 -13.81 10.22 3.11
C PHE A 342 -14.79 9.41 2.27
N HIS A 343 -15.56 8.58 2.95
CA HIS A 343 -16.70 7.89 2.34
C HIS A 343 -17.78 8.90 1.90
N LEU A 344 -18.35 8.73 0.70
CA LEU A 344 -19.26 9.73 0.12
C LEU A 344 -20.64 9.78 0.79
N GLU A 345 -21.12 8.66 1.36
CA GLU A 345 -22.41 8.62 2.06
C GLU A 345 -22.31 9.07 3.51
N ASP A 346 -21.20 8.72 4.18
CA ASP A 346 -20.97 9.08 5.56
C ASP A 346 -19.50 9.43 5.79
N PRO A 347 -19.14 10.72 5.83
CA PRO A 347 -17.78 11.16 6.03
C PRO A 347 -17.19 10.85 7.43
N SER A 348 -17.99 10.38 8.38
CA SER A 348 -17.48 9.84 9.65
C SER A 348 -16.76 8.51 9.50
N LEU A 349 -16.88 7.86 8.33
CA LEU A 349 -16.08 6.74 7.90
C LEU A 349 -14.97 7.25 6.97
N ALA A 350 -13.73 7.20 7.44
CA ALA A 350 -12.56 7.61 6.70
C ALA A 350 -11.60 6.43 6.46
N PHE A 351 -10.85 6.51 5.36
CA PHE A 351 -9.85 5.51 4.99
C PHE A 351 -8.48 6.18 4.91
N VAL A 352 -7.50 5.64 5.60
CA VAL A 352 -6.12 6.13 5.55
C VAL A 352 -5.22 4.98 5.08
N GLY A 353 -4.48 5.22 4.00
CA GLY A 353 -3.61 4.20 3.41
C GLY A 353 -4.28 3.30 2.37
N LEU A 354 -5.56 3.47 2.05
CA LEU A 354 -6.21 2.78 0.93
C LEU A 354 -5.84 3.49 -0.39
N MET A 355 -4.56 3.44 -0.73
CA MET A 355 -4.03 4.12 -1.91
C MET A 355 -2.77 3.44 -2.45
N GLN A 356 -2.48 3.67 -3.72
CA GLN A 356 -1.28 3.25 -4.40
C GLN A 356 -0.54 4.47 -4.95
N SER A 357 0.50 4.91 -4.23
CA SER A 357 1.30 6.09 -4.56
C SER A 357 2.33 5.80 -5.64
N THR A 358 2.66 6.80 -6.46
CA THR A 358 3.83 6.77 -7.36
C THR A 358 5.16 6.98 -6.63
N GLY A 359 5.13 7.31 -5.34
CA GLY A 359 6.27 7.48 -4.43
C GLY A 359 6.01 6.78 -3.09
N ALA A 360 6.66 7.24 -2.03
CA ALA A 360 6.58 6.67 -0.71
C ALA A 360 5.18 6.73 -0.09
N ALA A 361 4.86 5.79 0.79
CA ALA A 361 3.55 5.71 1.42
C ALA A 361 3.42 6.60 2.67
N LEU A 362 4.46 6.68 3.51
CA LEU A 362 4.37 7.32 4.84
C LEU A 362 3.97 8.81 4.78
N PRO A 363 4.58 9.68 3.95
CA PRO A 363 4.15 11.07 3.86
C PRO A 363 2.71 11.23 3.34
N VAL A 364 2.25 10.28 2.51
CA VAL A 364 0.88 10.31 1.98
C VAL A 364 -0.12 9.95 3.06
N VAL A 365 0.12 8.88 3.84
CA VAL A 365 -0.79 8.51 4.95
C VAL A 365 -0.80 9.57 6.03
N GLU A 366 0.31 10.24 6.28
CA GLU A 366 0.37 11.41 7.18
C GLU A 366 -0.54 12.55 6.68
N ALA A 367 -0.47 12.88 5.39
CA ALA A 367 -1.34 13.91 4.79
C ALA A 367 -2.82 13.51 4.88
N GLN A 368 -3.17 12.25 4.59
CA GLN A 368 -4.53 11.72 4.74
C GLN A 368 -5.01 11.80 6.19
N ALA A 369 -4.17 11.40 7.14
CA ALA A 369 -4.46 11.47 8.57
C ALA A 369 -4.74 12.90 9.04
N LYS A 370 -3.91 13.87 8.65
CA LYS A 370 -4.11 15.29 8.94
C LYS A 370 -5.42 15.83 8.37
N LEU A 371 -5.81 15.39 7.17
CA LEU A 371 -7.09 15.78 6.56
C LEU A 371 -8.29 15.20 7.34
N ALA A 372 -8.23 13.91 7.71
CA ALA A 372 -9.26 13.26 8.52
C ALA A 372 -9.39 13.93 9.90
N ALA A 373 -8.27 14.20 10.58
CA ALA A 373 -8.23 14.87 11.87
C ALA A 373 -8.81 16.30 11.80
N ALA A 374 -8.46 17.08 10.77
CA ALA A 374 -9.03 18.42 10.55
C ALA A 374 -10.57 18.38 10.37
N CYS A 375 -11.09 17.36 9.69
CA CYS A 375 -12.53 17.16 9.53
C CYS A 375 -13.19 16.80 10.87
N PHE A 376 -12.66 15.80 11.55
CA PHE A 376 -13.27 15.27 12.78
C PHE A 376 -13.17 16.23 13.95
N SER A 377 -12.18 17.12 14.00
CA SER A 377 -12.11 18.20 15.01
C SER A 377 -13.07 19.36 14.73
N GLY A 378 -13.74 19.39 13.58
CA GLY A 378 -14.53 20.52 13.15
C GLY A 378 -13.71 21.71 12.62
N GLY A 379 -12.40 21.55 12.46
CA GLY A 379 -11.49 22.56 11.88
C GLY A 379 -11.50 22.65 10.36
N TYR A 380 -12.34 21.84 9.71
CA TYR A 380 -12.47 21.76 8.26
C TYR A 380 -13.93 21.43 7.90
N ALA A 381 -14.52 22.17 6.95
CA ALA A 381 -15.81 21.81 6.37
C ALA A 381 -15.63 21.12 5.03
N LEU A 382 -16.25 19.95 4.87
CA LEU A 382 -16.38 19.29 3.59
C LEU A 382 -17.15 20.18 2.59
N PRO A 383 -16.90 20.10 1.28
CA PRO A 383 -17.79 20.68 0.28
C PRO A 383 -19.12 19.94 0.25
N SER A 384 -20.08 20.46 -0.50
CA SER A 384 -21.38 19.81 -0.66
C SER A 384 -21.24 18.37 -1.19
N PRO A 385 -22.18 17.46 -0.89
CA PRO A 385 -22.13 16.08 -1.40
C PRO A 385 -22.04 16.01 -2.92
N GLU A 386 -22.68 16.93 -3.64
CA GLU A 386 -22.61 17.02 -5.09
C GLU A 386 -21.20 17.40 -5.57
N GLU A 387 -20.57 18.38 -4.92
CA GLU A 387 -19.22 18.82 -5.24
C GLU A 387 -18.16 17.74 -4.90
N GLN A 388 -18.39 16.97 -3.82
CA GLN A 388 -17.57 15.81 -3.49
C GLN A 388 -17.63 14.76 -4.62
N ARG A 389 -18.83 14.38 -5.09
CA ARG A 389 -19.02 13.44 -6.19
C ARG A 389 -18.37 13.94 -7.48
N ARG A 390 -18.61 15.20 -7.85
CA ARG A 390 -17.96 15.82 -9.04
C ARG A 390 -16.43 15.78 -8.95
N THR A 391 -15.88 15.98 -7.77
CA THR A 391 -14.43 15.93 -7.54
C THR A 391 -13.91 14.51 -7.67
N VAL A 392 -14.59 13.51 -7.10
CA VAL A 392 -14.25 12.10 -7.26
C VAL A 392 -14.28 11.69 -8.73
N ASP A 393 -15.35 12.03 -9.47
CA ASP A 393 -15.48 11.70 -10.88
C ASP A 393 -14.38 12.35 -11.74
N ARG A 394 -14.05 13.61 -11.47
CA ARG A 394 -12.96 14.33 -12.15
C ARG A 394 -11.61 13.66 -11.89
N THR A 395 -11.35 13.33 -10.63
CA THR A 395 -10.10 12.68 -10.21
C THR A 395 -9.99 11.27 -10.79
N LEU A 396 -11.10 10.54 -10.84
CA LEU A 396 -11.15 9.21 -11.41
C LEU A 396 -10.90 9.25 -12.93
N ARG A 397 -11.55 10.15 -13.67
CA ARG A 397 -11.29 10.35 -15.11
C ARG A 397 -9.82 10.68 -15.37
N ALA A 398 -9.22 11.57 -14.58
CA ALA A 398 -7.80 11.91 -14.70
C ALA A 398 -6.89 10.71 -14.38
N ALA A 399 -7.24 9.92 -13.37
CA ALA A 399 -6.52 8.71 -12.99
C ALA A 399 -6.59 7.63 -14.10
N THR A 400 -7.79 7.38 -14.64
CA THR A 400 -7.97 6.42 -15.74
C THR A 400 -7.24 6.87 -17.01
N ALA A 401 -7.31 8.14 -17.36
CA ALA A 401 -6.57 8.68 -18.51
C ALA A 401 -5.04 8.54 -18.36
N ARG A 402 -4.53 8.59 -17.12
CA ARG A 402 -3.10 8.52 -16.81
C ARG A 402 -2.59 7.10 -16.62
N TRP A 403 -3.36 6.24 -15.94
CA TRP A 403 -2.95 4.93 -15.48
C TRP A 403 -3.76 3.75 -16.04
N GLY A 404 -4.76 4.02 -16.89
CA GLY A 404 -5.69 3.01 -17.39
C GLY A 404 -6.59 2.47 -16.28
N ASP A 405 -7.15 1.28 -16.50
CA ASP A 405 -8.12 0.66 -15.59
C ASP A 405 -7.48 -0.09 -14.40
N ARG A 406 -6.16 0.05 -14.22
CA ARG A 406 -5.46 -0.62 -13.12
C ARG A 406 -5.60 0.19 -11.82
N ARG A 407 -6.60 -0.15 -11.01
CA ARG A 407 -6.91 0.47 -9.69
C ARG A 407 -6.98 2.01 -9.72
N PRO A 408 -7.69 2.65 -10.65
CA PRO A 408 -7.68 4.11 -10.78
C PRO A 408 -8.22 4.82 -9.52
N HIS A 409 -9.10 4.17 -8.75
CA HIS A 409 -9.63 4.69 -7.48
C HIS A 409 -8.58 4.75 -6.37
N MET A 410 -7.53 3.93 -6.45
CA MET A 410 -6.45 3.91 -5.45
C MET A 410 -5.22 4.72 -5.88
N ARG A 411 -5.02 4.94 -7.20
CA ARG A 411 -3.81 5.58 -7.72
C ARG A 411 -3.75 7.07 -7.39
N ILE A 412 -2.56 7.50 -6.93
CA ILE A 412 -2.25 8.91 -6.68
C ILE A 412 -0.84 9.26 -7.20
N ASP A 413 -0.67 10.49 -7.64
CA ASP A 413 0.65 11.08 -7.86
C ASP A 413 1.16 11.62 -6.53
N PHE A 414 2.33 11.16 -6.11
CA PHE A 414 2.93 11.47 -4.82
C PHE A 414 3.08 12.97 -4.58
N ASP A 415 3.81 13.64 -5.48
CA ASP A 415 4.16 15.06 -5.28
C ASP A 415 2.93 15.95 -5.37
N GLN A 416 2.03 15.66 -6.32
CA GLN A 416 0.79 16.41 -6.48
C GLN A 416 -0.15 16.23 -5.29
N TYR A 417 -0.33 15.01 -4.79
CA TYR A 417 -1.21 14.74 -3.66
C TYR A 417 -0.74 15.46 -2.40
N LEU A 418 0.56 15.41 -2.12
CA LEU A 418 1.17 16.13 -0.98
C LEU A 418 1.03 17.65 -1.08
N ALA A 419 0.99 18.21 -2.31
CA ALA A 419 0.71 19.63 -2.51
C ALA A 419 -0.77 19.98 -2.41
N ASP A 420 -1.69 19.07 -2.79
CA ASP A 420 -3.11 19.34 -2.86
C ASP A 420 -3.82 19.21 -1.51
N VAL A 421 -3.41 18.27 -0.65
CA VAL A 421 -4.07 18.05 0.66
C VAL A 421 -3.99 19.29 1.57
N PRO A 422 -2.85 19.97 1.75
CA PRO A 422 -2.81 21.21 2.53
C PRO A 422 -3.70 22.33 1.97
N ARG A 423 -3.78 22.42 0.63
CA ARG A 423 -4.67 23.38 -0.07
C ARG A 423 -6.13 23.06 0.22
N GLU A 424 -6.50 21.78 0.21
CA GLU A 424 -7.86 21.36 0.53
C GLU A 424 -8.22 21.66 1.99
N ILE A 425 -7.32 21.40 2.93
CA ILE A 425 -7.51 21.76 4.34
C ILE A 425 -7.74 23.29 4.48
N ALA A 426 -6.93 24.09 3.78
CA ALA A 426 -7.09 25.54 3.78
C ALA A 426 -8.44 25.97 3.17
N ALA A 427 -8.87 25.34 2.06
CA ALA A 427 -10.16 25.58 1.43
C ALA A 427 -11.32 25.23 2.38
N GLY A 428 -11.23 24.13 3.12
CA GLY A 428 -12.21 23.75 4.13
C GLY A 428 -12.35 24.75 5.26
N ARG A 429 -11.22 25.31 5.71
CA ARG A 429 -11.22 26.43 6.69
C ARG A 429 -11.90 27.69 6.14
N VAL A 430 -11.72 27.98 4.85
CA VAL A 430 -12.43 29.10 4.19
C VAL A 430 -13.93 28.83 4.11
N ARG A 431 -14.35 27.59 3.79
CA ARG A 431 -15.78 27.20 3.79
C ARG A 431 -16.41 27.41 5.19
N LEU A 432 -15.73 27.04 6.28
CA LEU A 432 -16.17 27.29 7.66
C LEU A 432 -16.39 28.79 7.90
N ARG A 433 -15.42 29.64 7.54
CA ARG A 433 -15.54 31.11 7.71
C ARG A 433 -16.68 31.72 6.91
N ARG A 434 -17.11 31.06 5.84
CA ARG A 434 -18.27 31.46 5.01
C ARG A 434 -19.59 30.85 5.48
N GLY A 435 -19.61 30.22 6.66
CA GLY A 435 -20.82 29.70 7.28
C GLY A 435 -21.18 28.26 6.89
N ALA A 436 -20.27 27.52 6.21
CA ALA A 436 -20.48 26.09 6.04
C ALA A 436 -20.43 25.40 7.40
N ARG A 437 -21.30 24.42 7.60
CA ARG A 437 -21.34 23.67 8.85
C ARG A 437 -20.10 22.77 8.93
N PRO A 438 -19.41 22.75 10.10
CA PRO A 438 -18.39 21.74 10.33
C PRO A 438 -19.06 20.36 10.28
N PHE A 439 -18.27 19.33 10.02
CA PHE A 439 -18.75 17.96 10.20
C PHE A 439 -19.22 17.81 11.66
N THR A 440 -20.52 17.54 11.86
CA THR A 440 -21.11 17.24 13.16
C THR A 440 -21.65 15.83 13.11
N THR A 441 -21.19 14.96 14.01
CA THR A 441 -21.95 13.76 14.36
C THR A 441 -23.30 14.21 14.92
N PRO A 442 -24.42 13.53 14.64
CA PRO A 442 -25.69 13.82 15.31
C PRO A 442 -25.45 13.90 16.82
N ALA A 443 -25.94 14.96 17.45
CA ALA A 443 -25.72 15.22 18.86
C ALA A 443 -26.14 14.04 19.71
N ARG A 444 -25.38 13.75 20.78
CA ARG A 444 -25.86 12.91 21.87
C ARG A 444 -27.09 13.62 22.47
N GLU A 445 -28.29 13.18 22.11
CA GLU A 445 -29.46 13.54 22.87
C GLU A 445 -29.36 12.83 24.23
N GLY A 446 -29.23 13.64 25.30
CA GLY A 446 -29.40 13.20 26.69
C GLY A 446 -28.14 12.78 27.42
N SER A 447 -27.33 13.77 27.86
CA SER A 447 -26.82 13.75 29.25
C SER A 447 -27.74 14.66 30.07
N PRO A 448 -28.47 14.13 31.05
CA PRO A 448 -29.12 15.01 32.01
C PRO A 448 -28.04 15.76 32.80
N ALA A 449 -28.30 17.04 33.03
CA ALA A 449 -27.50 17.95 33.82
C ALA A 449 -27.31 17.49 35.27
#